data_665c85b549d6b627c9b9c098d9ae5cbb
#
_entry.id   665c85b549d6b627c9b9c098d9ae5cbb
#
_cell.length_a   1.000
_cell.length_b   1.000
_cell.length_c   1.000
_cell.angle_alpha   90.00
_cell.angle_beta   90.00
_cell.angle_gamma   90.00
#
_symmetry.space_group_name_H-M   'P 1'
#
loop_
_entity.id
_entity.type
_entity.pdbx_description
1 polymer ?
#
loop_
_entity_poly.entity_id
_entity_poly.type
_entity_poly.pdbx_seq_one_letter_code
_entity_poly.pdbx_strand_id
1 'polypeptide(L)'
;MIGNASDARLIRDYVATRAIVQDEYERYGYGAFIGPVRPRMTTPEGWRKIGGGSFRSAWLSPEGVVYKVQHHYNGWGQSNGEEYANIVVILQRHKSHPLAFMPRSTYYTLDDNRGVMAMEFIKGEHPGWCNGCSGGYGHCTVNYEGKCINRILREIGEAYGLFDLHDENVIWLPEQRKFAVIDIGA
;
A
#
# COMPACT_ATOMS: atom_id res chain seq x y z
N MET A 1 -12.69 -11.18 -8.90
CA MET A 1 -11.33 -10.80 -9.35
C MET A 1 -11.32 -9.29 -9.49
N ILE A 2 -10.28 -8.60 -9.05
CA ILE A 2 -10.10 -7.15 -9.13
C ILE A 2 -8.96 -6.86 -10.11
N GLY A 3 -9.18 -5.91 -11.05
CA GLY A 3 -8.20 -5.58 -12.09
C GLY A 3 -8.02 -6.65 -13.16
N ASN A 4 -6.92 -6.55 -13.91
CA ASN A 4 -6.55 -7.52 -14.95
C ASN A 4 -5.02 -7.63 -15.11
N ALA A 5 -4.56 -8.70 -15.75
CA ALA A 5 -3.14 -9.01 -15.91
C ALA A 5 -2.42 -8.05 -16.90
N SER A 6 -3.13 -7.49 -17.87
CA SER A 6 -2.55 -6.53 -18.82
C SER A 6 -2.13 -5.24 -18.12
N ASP A 7 -3.02 -4.69 -17.30
CA ASP A 7 -2.77 -3.50 -16.49
C ASP A 7 -1.66 -3.75 -15.47
N ALA A 8 -1.68 -4.92 -14.80
CA ALA A 8 -0.64 -5.30 -13.87
C ALA A 8 0.74 -5.33 -14.54
N ARG A 9 0.83 -5.87 -15.76
CA ARG A 9 2.07 -5.89 -16.55
C ARG A 9 2.48 -4.49 -16.97
N LEU A 10 1.55 -3.70 -17.51
CA LEU A 10 1.81 -2.33 -17.97
C LEU A 10 2.43 -1.48 -16.86
N ILE A 11 1.81 -1.44 -15.69
CA ILE A 11 2.28 -0.59 -14.60
C ILE A 11 3.57 -1.12 -13.96
N ARG A 12 3.76 -2.43 -13.87
CA ARG A 12 5.01 -3.03 -13.42
C ARG A 12 6.18 -2.62 -14.33
N ASP A 13 6.01 -2.75 -15.64
CA ASP A 13 7.05 -2.42 -16.62
C ASP A 13 7.43 -0.94 -16.57
N TYR A 14 6.43 -0.08 -16.43
CA TYR A 14 6.65 1.35 -16.21
C TYR A 14 7.47 1.64 -14.95
N VAL A 15 7.12 1.01 -13.82
CA VAL A 15 7.83 1.21 -12.53
C VAL A 15 9.25 0.63 -12.61
N ALA A 16 9.43 -0.56 -13.19
CA ALA A 16 10.74 -1.19 -13.36
C ALA A 16 11.70 -0.32 -14.18
N THR A 17 11.22 0.31 -15.24
CA THR A 17 12.04 1.23 -16.06
C THR A 17 12.52 2.44 -15.24
N ARG A 18 11.68 2.97 -14.34
CA ARG A 18 12.09 4.08 -13.46
C ARG A 18 13.09 3.66 -12.39
N ALA A 19 12.92 2.47 -11.82
CA ALA A 19 13.84 1.95 -10.81
C ALA A 19 15.26 1.76 -11.38
N ILE A 20 15.39 1.26 -12.59
CA ILE A 20 16.71 1.13 -13.26
C ILE A 20 17.42 2.49 -13.40
N VAL A 21 16.69 3.54 -13.76
CA VAL A 21 17.26 4.89 -13.87
C VAL A 21 17.72 5.42 -12.51
N GLN A 22 16.97 5.14 -11.46
CA GLN A 22 17.32 5.56 -10.10
C GLN A 22 18.53 4.82 -9.54
N ASP A 23 18.63 3.51 -9.75
CA ASP A 23 19.79 2.71 -9.35
C ASP A 23 21.09 3.14 -10.06
N GLU A 24 21.00 3.48 -11.34
CA GLU A 24 22.13 4.05 -12.09
C GLU A 24 22.56 5.41 -11.48
N TYR A 25 21.61 6.24 -11.09
CA TYR A 25 21.87 7.54 -10.48
C TYR A 25 22.52 7.42 -9.10
N GLU A 26 22.01 6.54 -8.25
CA GLU A 26 22.57 6.28 -6.91
C GLU A 26 23.95 5.65 -6.96
N ARG A 27 24.21 4.77 -7.95
CA ARG A 27 25.49 4.08 -8.12
C ARG A 27 26.63 5.01 -8.53
N TYR A 28 26.34 6.06 -9.27
CA TYR A 28 27.36 6.97 -9.80
C TYR A 28 27.50 8.30 -9.03
N GLY A 29 26.67 8.53 -8.02
CA GLY A 29 26.73 9.68 -7.13
C GLY A 29 26.19 10.99 -7.72
N TYR A 30 25.83 11.90 -6.87
CA TYR A 30 25.36 13.23 -7.21
C TYR A 30 26.45 14.01 -7.98
N GLY A 31 26.26 14.24 -9.26
CA GLY A 31 27.09 15.11 -10.07
C GLY A 31 28.00 14.42 -11.10
N ALA A 32 28.09 13.09 -11.12
CA ALA A 32 28.97 12.37 -12.07
C ALA A 32 28.24 11.81 -13.30
N PHE A 33 26.91 11.92 -13.39
CA PHE A 33 26.14 11.31 -14.47
C PHE A 33 26.01 12.24 -15.66
N ILE A 34 26.96 12.15 -16.60
CA ILE A 34 26.79 12.62 -17.98
C ILE A 34 26.51 11.38 -18.85
N GLY A 35 25.51 10.59 -18.50
CA GLY A 35 25.00 9.52 -19.34
C GLY A 35 23.94 10.04 -20.31
N PRO A 36 23.60 9.28 -21.38
CA PRO A 36 22.51 9.67 -22.26
C PRO A 36 21.25 9.86 -21.43
N VAL A 37 20.68 11.07 -21.49
CA VAL A 37 19.39 11.38 -20.88
C VAL A 37 18.37 10.44 -21.52
N ARG A 38 18.02 9.36 -20.82
CA ARG A 38 16.92 8.50 -21.27
C ARG A 38 15.66 9.34 -21.25
N PRO A 39 14.86 9.27 -22.32
CA PRO A 39 13.61 10.02 -22.35
C PRO A 39 12.80 9.69 -21.10
N ARG A 40 12.36 10.72 -20.38
CA ARG A 40 11.42 10.55 -19.26
C ARG A 40 10.21 9.78 -19.80
N MET A 41 10.05 8.53 -19.39
CA MET A 41 8.82 7.81 -19.72
C MET A 41 7.67 8.56 -19.07
N THR A 42 6.72 8.97 -19.89
CA THR A 42 5.47 9.55 -19.40
C THR A 42 4.67 8.47 -18.68
N THR A 43 4.05 8.86 -17.57
CA THR A 43 3.07 7.98 -16.90
C THR A 43 2.07 7.47 -17.93
N PRO A 44 1.71 6.18 -17.94
CA PRO A 44 0.69 5.69 -18.86
C PRO A 44 -0.59 6.53 -18.75
N GLU A 45 -1.27 6.74 -19.88
CA GLU A 45 -2.43 7.62 -19.96
C GLU A 45 -3.52 7.21 -18.95
N GLY A 46 -4.06 8.18 -18.22
CA GLY A 46 -5.08 7.97 -17.20
C GLY A 46 -4.59 7.38 -15.87
N TRP A 47 -3.34 6.92 -15.81
CA TRP A 47 -2.76 6.41 -14.57
C TRP A 47 -2.24 7.53 -13.68
N ARG A 48 -2.41 7.36 -12.36
CA ARG A 48 -1.81 8.28 -11.39
C ARG A 48 -1.23 7.55 -10.20
N LYS A 49 -0.06 8.00 -9.74
CA LYS A 49 0.50 7.55 -8.46
C LYS A 49 -0.33 8.12 -7.33
N ILE A 50 -0.80 7.26 -6.42
CA ILE A 50 -1.63 7.67 -5.26
C ILE A 50 -0.93 7.43 -3.93
N GLY A 51 0.16 6.67 -3.91
CA GLY A 51 0.95 6.41 -2.71
C GLY A 51 2.30 5.80 -3.05
N GLY A 52 3.16 5.69 -2.05
CA GLY A 52 4.42 5.00 -2.18
C GLY A 52 5.33 5.18 -0.97
N GLY A 53 6.05 4.14 -0.66
CA GLY A 53 7.10 4.08 0.36
C GLY A 53 8.42 3.62 -0.24
N SER A 54 9.33 3.18 0.62
CA SER A 54 10.70 2.74 0.23
C SER A 54 10.70 1.51 -0.68
N PHE A 55 9.71 0.63 -0.56
CA PHE A 55 9.70 -0.66 -1.24
C PHE A 55 8.67 -0.77 -2.35
N ARG A 56 7.58 -0.02 -2.28
CA ARG A 56 6.41 -0.14 -3.16
C ARG A 56 5.84 1.22 -3.54
N SER A 57 5.11 1.24 -4.66
CA SER A 57 4.26 2.35 -5.06
C SER A 57 2.85 1.85 -5.38
N ALA A 58 1.86 2.68 -5.07
CA ALA A 58 0.46 2.44 -5.38
C ALA A 58 0.00 3.34 -6.53
N TRP A 59 -0.59 2.73 -7.54
CA TRP A 59 -1.02 3.36 -8.78
C TRP A 59 -2.49 3.13 -9.02
N LEU A 60 -3.24 4.17 -9.28
CA LEU A 60 -4.65 4.10 -9.67
C LEU A 60 -4.76 4.05 -11.18
N SER A 61 -5.41 3.01 -11.70
CA SER A 61 -5.72 2.85 -13.11
C SER A 61 -6.90 3.72 -13.55
N PRO A 62 -7.09 3.95 -14.89
CA PRO A 62 -8.27 4.63 -15.41
C PRO A 62 -9.60 3.99 -14.99
N GLU A 63 -9.61 2.66 -14.79
CA GLU A 63 -10.78 1.87 -14.38
C GLU A 63 -11.06 1.93 -12.87
N GLY A 64 -10.25 2.69 -12.12
CA GLY A 64 -10.45 2.85 -10.68
C GLY A 64 -9.94 1.68 -9.84
N VAL A 65 -8.95 0.94 -10.32
CA VAL A 65 -8.28 -0.13 -9.57
C VAL A 65 -6.92 0.34 -9.09
N VAL A 66 -6.56 0.04 -7.85
CA VAL A 66 -5.24 0.31 -7.29
C VAL A 66 -4.32 -0.87 -7.56
N TYR A 67 -3.14 -0.60 -8.11
CA TYR A 67 -2.09 -1.59 -8.31
C TYR A 67 -0.87 -1.25 -7.44
N LYS A 68 -0.49 -2.16 -6.54
CA LYS A 68 0.73 -2.07 -5.74
C LYS A 68 1.87 -2.74 -6.50
N VAL A 69 2.92 -1.97 -6.76
CA VAL A 69 4.09 -2.41 -7.54
C VAL A 69 5.35 -2.25 -6.70
N GLN A 70 6.16 -3.30 -6.61
CA GLN A 70 7.45 -3.25 -5.92
C GLN A 70 8.50 -2.54 -6.77
N HIS A 71 9.35 -1.75 -6.12
CA HIS A 71 10.49 -1.08 -6.76
C HIS A 71 11.70 -2.01 -6.87
N HIS A 72 11.94 -2.82 -5.83
CA HIS A 72 13.06 -3.73 -5.73
C HIS A 72 12.58 -5.12 -5.32
N TYR A 73 13.34 -6.14 -5.70
CA TYR A 73 13.06 -7.56 -5.42
C TYR A 73 14.22 -8.23 -4.70
N ASN A 74 15.02 -7.48 -3.98
CA ASN A 74 16.27 -7.91 -3.34
C ASN A 74 16.11 -8.44 -1.92
N GLY A 75 14.92 -8.88 -1.54
CA GLY A 75 14.69 -9.58 -0.26
C GLY A 75 14.54 -8.68 0.97
N TRP A 76 14.53 -7.36 0.80
CA TRP A 76 14.25 -6.43 1.90
C TRP A 76 12.80 -5.95 1.82
N GLY A 77 12.08 -6.09 2.93
CA GLY A 77 10.66 -5.71 3.04
C GLY A 77 9.69 -6.77 2.53
N GLN A 78 8.43 -6.64 2.91
CA GLN A 78 7.37 -7.57 2.53
C GLN A 78 7.05 -7.47 1.04
N SER A 79 7.02 -8.61 0.38
CA SER A 79 6.60 -8.69 -1.03
C SER A 79 5.08 -8.51 -1.18
N ASN A 80 4.63 -8.11 -2.37
CA ASN A 80 3.19 -8.10 -2.70
C ASN A 80 2.55 -9.49 -2.56
N GLY A 81 3.33 -10.55 -2.80
CA GLY A 81 2.87 -11.93 -2.64
C GLY A 81 2.64 -12.29 -1.17
N GLU A 82 3.55 -11.90 -0.29
CA GLU A 82 3.41 -12.11 1.16
C GLU A 82 2.25 -11.31 1.73
N GLU A 83 2.10 -10.04 1.36
CA GLU A 83 0.96 -9.24 1.75
C GLU A 83 -0.36 -9.89 1.31
N TYR A 84 -0.45 -10.33 0.05
CA TYR A 84 -1.65 -10.99 -0.46
C TYR A 84 -1.92 -12.32 0.26
N ALA A 85 -0.87 -13.13 0.52
CA ALA A 85 -1.00 -14.37 1.28
C ALA A 85 -1.53 -14.11 2.70
N ASN A 86 -1.06 -13.06 3.37
CA ASN A 86 -1.55 -12.67 4.69
C ASN A 86 -3.02 -12.24 4.64
N ILE A 87 -3.45 -11.46 3.64
CA ILE A 87 -4.85 -11.13 3.42
C ILE A 87 -5.70 -12.40 3.28
N VAL A 88 -5.27 -13.34 2.45
CA VAL A 88 -5.97 -14.62 2.25
C VAL A 88 -6.09 -15.40 3.56
N VAL A 89 -5.01 -15.48 4.35
CA VAL A 89 -5.03 -16.16 5.67
C VAL A 89 -5.98 -15.47 6.65
N ILE A 90 -6.01 -14.14 6.70
CA ILE A 90 -6.94 -13.39 7.55
C ILE A 90 -8.38 -13.71 7.17
N LEU A 91 -8.71 -13.69 5.88
CA LEU A 91 -10.05 -13.98 5.37
C LEU A 91 -10.45 -15.44 5.59
N GLN A 92 -9.56 -16.39 5.34
CA GLN A 92 -9.82 -17.83 5.55
C GLN A 92 -10.01 -18.18 7.02
N ARG A 93 -9.31 -17.52 7.93
CA ARG A 93 -9.47 -17.71 9.36
C ARG A 93 -10.66 -16.94 9.94
N HIS A 94 -11.45 -16.30 9.09
CA HIS A 94 -12.60 -15.47 9.49
C HIS A 94 -12.24 -14.43 10.55
N LYS A 95 -11.00 -13.97 10.55
CA LYS A 95 -10.58 -12.87 11.43
C LYS A 95 -11.35 -11.62 11.05
N SER A 96 -11.96 -11.00 12.03
CA SER A 96 -12.78 -9.82 11.79
C SER A 96 -12.68 -8.84 12.95
N HIS A 97 -12.93 -7.58 12.64
CA HIS A 97 -13.08 -6.53 13.62
C HIS A 97 -14.32 -5.68 13.26
N PRO A 98 -15.18 -5.29 14.22
CA PRO A 98 -16.42 -4.58 13.92
C PRO A 98 -16.20 -3.25 13.19
N LEU A 99 -15.08 -2.58 13.46
CA LEU A 99 -14.71 -1.29 12.85
C LEU A 99 -13.75 -1.41 11.68
N ALA A 100 -13.46 -2.61 11.14
CA ALA A 100 -12.51 -2.75 10.05
C ALA A 100 -12.90 -3.82 9.04
N PHE A 101 -12.37 -3.70 7.82
CA PHE A 101 -12.45 -4.73 6.78
C PHE A 101 -11.22 -4.69 5.87
N MET A 102 -10.95 -5.81 5.18
CA MET A 102 -9.95 -5.91 4.13
C MET A 102 -10.59 -5.59 2.77
N PRO A 103 -10.07 -4.63 1.99
CA PRO A 103 -10.52 -4.41 0.61
C PRO A 103 -10.33 -5.66 -0.24
N ARG A 104 -11.20 -5.84 -1.22
CA ARG A 104 -11.04 -6.94 -2.18
C ARG A 104 -9.75 -6.76 -2.96
N SER A 105 -8.99 -7.83 -3.08
CA SER A 105 -7.70 -7.83 -3.76
C SER A 105 -7.50 -9.07 -4.61
N THR A 106 -6.60 -8.98 -5.57
CA THR A 106 -6.16 -10.07 -6.45
C THR A 106 -4.66 -9.94 -6.65
N TYR A 107 -3.95 -11.07 -6.62
CA TYR A 107 -2.53 -11.10 -6.93
C TYR A 107 -2.31 -11.64 -8.35
N TYR A 108 -1.56 -10.90 -9.15
CA TYR A 108 -1.16 -11.28 -10.49
C TYR A 108 0.31 -11.73 -10.48
N THR A 109 0.54 -13.02 -10.68
CA THR A 109 1.87 -13.56 -10.95
C THR A 109 2.23 -13.22 -12.39
N LEU A 110 3.36 -12.56 -12.59
CA LEU A 110 3.88 -12.20 -13.91
C LEU A 110 5.07 -13.10 -14.27
N ASP A 111 5.48 -13.09 -15.53
CA ASP A 111 6.42 -14.06 -16.12
C ASP A 111 7.81 -14.11 -15.45
N ASP A 112 8.18 -13.08 -14.71
CA ASP A 112 9.46 -12.94 -13.99
C ASP A 112 9.34 -13.18 -12.48
N ASN A 113 8.27 -13.83 -12.02
CA ASN A 113 7.91 -14.02 -10.60
C ASN A 113 7.71 -12.72 -9.81
N ARG A 114 7.64 -11.58 -10.48
CA ARG A 114 7.39 -10.28 -9.89
C ARG A 114 5.90 -9.99 -9.92
N GLY A 115 5.23 -10.32 -8.84
CA GLY A 115 3.79 -10.15 -8.77
C GLY A 115 3.36 -8.71 -8.47
N VAL A 116 2.18 -8.39 -8.95
CA VAL A 116 1.49 -7.13 -8.70
C VAL A 116 0.19 -7.43 -7.96
N MET A 117 -0.06 -6.72 -6.88
CA MET A 117 -1.32 -6.83 -6.17
C MET A 117 -2.28 -5.74 -6.65
N ALA A 118 -3.42 -6.14 -7.17
CA ALA A 118 -4.53 -5.25 -7.48
C ALA A 118 -5.53 -5.24 -6.31
N MET A 119 -6.04 -4.05 -5.98
CA MET A 119 -6.96 -3.83 -4.88
C MET A 119 -8.05 -2.87 -5.31
N GLU A 120 -9.26 -3.02 -4.79
CA GLU A 120 -10.30 -2.02 -5.01
C GLU A 120 -9.87 -0.65 -4.44
N PHE A 121 -10.18 0.41 -5.20
CA PHE A 121 -9.90 1.76 -4.73
C PHE A 121 -10.89 2.17 -3.64
N ILE A 122 -10.36 2.53 -2.50
CA ILE A 122 -11.14 3.03 -1.37
C ILE A 122 -11.04 4.55 -1.35
N LYS A 123 -12.17 5.21 -1.58
CA LYS A 123 -12.26 6.67 -1.49
C LYS A 123 -12.56 7.07 -0.05
N GLY A 124 -11.62 7.72 0.60
CA GLY A 124 -11.74 8.18 1.99
C GLY A 124 -10.49 8.93 2.41
N GLU A 125 -10.31 9.11 3.69
CA GLU A 125 -9.18 9.85 4.26
C GLU A 125 -8.42 8.99 5.27
N HIS A 126 -7.10 9.21 5.35
CA HIS A 126 -6.32 8.66 6.44
C HIS A 126 -6.72 9.33 7.75
N PRO A 127 -6.91 8.58 8.82
CA PRO A 127 -7.47 9.13 10.07
C PRO A 127 -6.56 10.09 10.80
N GLY A 128 -5.27 10.12 10.48
CA GLY A 128 -4.24 10.85 11.19
C GLY A 128 -3.86 10.20 12.54
N TRP A 129 -2.68 10.50 13.00
CA TRP A 129 -2.10 9.96 14.24
C TRP A 129 -2.52 10.77 15.46
N CYS A 130 -2.82 10.11 16.58
CA CYS A 130 -3.09 10.76 17.84
C CYS A 130 -1.81 10.96 18.66
N ASN A 131 -1.26 12.15 18.64
CA ASN A 131 -0.08 12.52 19.44
C ASN A 131 -0.37 12.61 20.95
N GLY A 132 -1.62 12.86 21.33
CA GLY A 132 -2.03 13.03 22.73
C GLY A 132 -1.92 11.77 23.60
N CYS A 133 -1.86 10.58 22.97
CA CYS A 133 -1.73 9.31 23.67
C CYS A 133 -0.28 8.82 23.82
N SER A 134 0.68 9.52 23.24
CA SER A 134 2.11 9.18 23.32
C SER A 134 2.64 9.60 24.69
N GLY A 135 2.67 8.66 25.64
CA GLY A 135 3.25 8.90 26.95
C GLY A 135 2.28 8.91 28.14
N GLY A 136 1.01 8.60 27.95
CA GLY A 136 0.07 8.32 29.06
C GLY A 136 -0.56 9.53 29.77
N TYR A 137 -0.26 10.77 29.37
CA TYR A 137 -0.72 11.98 30.06
C TYR A 137 -1.47 12.99 29.18
N GLY A 138 -1.83 12.64 27.95
CA GLY A 138 -2.49 13.56 27.03
C GLY A 138 -3.96 13.25 26.79
N HIS A 139 -4.72 14.27 26.41
CA HIS A 139 -6.08 14.07 25.89
C HIS A 139 -6.01 13.57 24.46
N CYS A 140 -6.83 12.55 24.14
CA CYS A 140 -6.93 12.04 22.78
C CYS A 140 -7.46 13.13 21.83
N THR A 141 -6.70 13.46 20.80
CA THR A 141 -7.03 14.49 19.81
C THR A 141 -7.74 13.91 18.59
N VAL A 142 -7.58 12.62 18.33
CA VAL A 142 -8.21 11.93 17.19
C VAL A 142 -9.02 10.74 17.70
N ASN A 143 -10.34 10.86 17.63
CA ASN A 143 -11.28 9.87 18.15
C ASN A 143 -12.28 9.44 17.07
N TYR A 144 -12.52 8.12 17.02
CA TYR A 144 -13.56 7.50 16.20
C TYR A 144 -14.42 6.62 17.10
N GLU A 145 -15.74 6.74 16.98
CA GLU A 145 -16.67 5.95 17.76
C GLU A 145 -16.41 6.02 19.29
N GLY A 146 -15.98 7.20 19.77
CA GLY A 146 -15.67 7.41 21.19
C GLY A 146 -14.35 6.80 21.69
N LYS A 147 -13.56 6.22 20.80
CA LYS A 147 -12.23 5.65 21.11
C LYS A 147 -11.12 6.38 20.39
N CYS A 148 -9.96 6.45 21.02
CA CYS A 148 -8.75 6.95 20.39
C CYS A 148 -8.34 6.09 19.19
N ILE A 149 -7.93 6.73 18.08
CA ILE A 149 -7.46 6.04 16.87
C ILE A 149 -6.33 5.05 17.16
N ASN A 150 -5.33 5.41 17.95
CA ASN A 150 -4.20 4.52 18.27
C ASN A 150 -4.65 3.24 18.98
N ARG A 151 -5.69 3.34 19.81
CA ARG A 151 -6.28 2.17 20.45
C ARG A 151 -7.05 1.32 19.47
N ILE A 152 -7.84 1.94 18.58
CA ILE A 152 -8.60 1.22 17.53
C ILE A 152 -7.63 0.47 16.62
N LEU A 153 -6.56 1.11 16.14
CA LEU A 153 -5.59 0.49 15.26
C LEU A 153 -4.90 -0.70 15.93
N ARG A 154 -4.57 -0.59 17.23
CA ARG A 154 -4.03 -1.71 17.99
C ARG A 154 -5.04 -2.86 18.09
N GLU A 155 -6.33 -2.58 18.43
CA GLU A 155 -7.37 -3.59 18.51
C GLU A 155 -7.58 -4.30 17.15
N ILE A 156 -7.54 -3.56 16.03
CA ILE A 156 -7.59 -4.11 14.67
C ILE A 156 -6.36 -4.98 14.39
N GLY A 157 -5.18 -4.48 14.72
CA GLY A 157 -3.92 -5.21 14.56
C GLY A 157 -3.94 -6.55 15.32
N GLU A 158 -4.33 -6.54 16.58
CA GLU A 158 -4.49 -7.75 17.41
C GLU A 158 -5.51 -8.73 16.79
N ALA A 159 -6.67 -8.24 16.34
CA ALA A 159 -7.70 -9.07 15.74
C ALA A 159 -7.24 -9.75 14.44
N TYR A 160 -6.49 -9.05 13.61
CA TYR A 160 -5.98 -9.57 12.34
C TYR A 160 -4.61 -10.25 12.46
N GLY A 161 -3.87 -10.00 13.55
CA GLY A 161 -2.51 -10.49 13.76
C GLY A 161 -1.49 -9.66 12.97
N LEU A 162 -1.69 -8.35 12.91
CA LEU A 162 -0.81 -7.37 12.26
C LEU A 162 -0.02 -6.61 13.32
N PHE A 163 1.28 -6.42 13.09
CA PHE A 163 2.18 -5.81 14.08
C PHE A 163 2.48 -4.33 13.83
N ASP A 164 2.35 -3.88 12.57
CA ASP A 164 2.67 -2.52 12.15
C ASP A 164 1.48 -1.83 11.49
N LEU A 165 0.35 -1.77 12.22
CA LEU A 165 -0.83 -1.08 11.74
C LEU A 165 -0.85 0.35 12.28
N HIS A 166 -0.64 1.33 11.40
CA HIS A 166 -0.67 2.75 11.71
C HIS A 166 -1.68 3.51 10.82
N ASP A 167 -1.82 4.80 11.03
CA ASP A 167 -2.85 5.63 10.39
C ASP A 167 -2.73 5.68 8.85
N GLU A 168 -1.52 5.63 8.30
CA GLU A 168 -1.32 5.58 6.84
C GLU A 168 -1.70 4.24 6.20
N ASN A 169 -1.85 3.18 7.01
CA ASN A 169 -2.23 1.84 6.54
C ASN A 169 -3.74 1.62 6.48
N VAL A 170 -4.52 2.63 6.87
CA VAL A 170 -5.98 2.54 6.91
C VAL A 170 -6.64 3.77 6.29
N ILE A 171 -7.87 3.57 5.79
CA ILE A 171 -8.74 4.65 5.30
C ILE A 171 -10.05 4.60 6.08
N TRP A 172 -10.45 5.72 6.66
CA TRP A 172 -11.75 5.87 7.32
C TRP A 172 -12.87 6.11 6.31
N LEU A 173 -13.95 5.39 6.47
CA LEU A 173 -15.19 5.50 5.70
C LEU A 173 -16.33 5.93 6.63
N PRO A 174 -16.64 7.23 6.67
CA PRO A 174 -17.65 7.76 7.63
C PRO A 174 -19.03 7.14 7.47
N GLU A 175 -19.47 6.91 6.23
CA GLU A 175 -20.79 6.35 5.93
C GLU A 175 -20.96 4.90 6.44
N GLN A 176 -19.87 4.12 6.39
CA GLN A 176 -19.84 2.74 6.88
C GLN A 176 -19.43 2.64 8.35
N ARG A 177 -18.87 3.72 8.91
CA ARG A 177 -18.25 3.76 10.24
C ARG A 177 -17.18 2.68 10.40
N LYS A 178 -16.34 2.49 9.37
CA LYS A 178 -15.31 1.45 9.30
C LYS A 178 -14.01 1.96 8.72
N PHE A 179 -12.94 1.29 9.09
CA PHE A 179 -11.63 1.43 8.49
C PHE A 179 -11.41 0.33 7.43
N ALA A 180 -11.04 0.74 6.23
CA ALA A 180 -10.46 -0.17 5.25
C ALA A 180 -8.97 -0.31 5.54
N VAL A 181 -8.47 -1.52 5.76
CA VAL A 181 -7.04 -1.78 5.97
C VAL A 181 -6.40 -1.97 4.60
N ILE A 182 -5.67 -0.96 4.15
CA ILE A 182 -5.15 -0.88 2.77
C ILE A 182 -3.68 -1.29 2.64
N ASP A 183 -2.94 -1.35 3.74
CA ASP A 183 -1.57 -1.87 3.79
C ASP A 183 -1.40 -2.68 5.06
N ILE A 184 -0.92 -3.91 4.90
CA ILE A 184 -0.62 -4.81 6.01
C ILE A 184 0.89 -5.06 6.02
N GLY A 185 1.63 -4.04 6.41
CA GLY A 185 3.08 -4.12 6.59
C GLY A 185 3.50 -5.35 7.40
N ALA A 186 4.70 -5.82 7.16
CA ALA A 186 5.29 -6.96 7.87
C ALA A 186 5.72 -6.57 9.27
#